data_8a58940e09ff8e666501d0f20a882ba1
#
_entry.id   8a58940e09ff8e666501d0f20a882ba1
#
_cell.length_a   1.000
_cell.length_b   1.000
_cell.length_c   1.000
_cell.angle_alpha   90.00
_cell.angle_beta   90.00
_cell.angle_gamma   90.00
#
_symmetry.space_group_name_H-M   'P 1'
#
loop_
_entity.id
_entity.type
_entity.pdbx_description
1 polymer ?
#
loop_
_entity_poly.entity_id
_entity_poly.type
_entity_poly.pdbx_seq_one_letter_code
_entity_poly.pdbx_strand_id
1 'polypeptide(L)'
;LVGKTKADWNDFDNANMQRVPYMIHVPGQENGGVNHTYGGQVDALPTLLHLLGVDTKNYIQLGQDLFSKQHNQIVAFRNGNVVTPKYTILGSSIYDTKTGTLITEPTEEVKKEVADLKAKATKQLETSDQITNGDLLRFYTNSGLKPVNPEDYDYKNQLQQLEAIEKEKGEKSTSVYSKNNNKSTVDEYHTDSYQGYQKTGK
;
A
#
# COMPACT_ATOMS: atom_id res chain seq x y z
N LEU A 1 18.55 -17.46 5.04
CA LEU A 1 19.65 -16.46 4.90
C LEU A 1 20.81 -16.76 5.86
N VAL A 2 20.59 -17.59 6.89
CA VAL A 2 21.64 -18.00 7.83
C VAL A 2 22.69 -18.83 7.07
N GLY A 3 23.96 -18.44 7.16
CA GLY A 3 25.08 -19.14 6.54
C GLY A 3 25.50 -18.62 5.17
N LYS A 4 24.81 -17.63 4.56
CA LYS A 4 25.26 -16.97 3.34
C LYS A 4 26.30 -15.88 3.65
N THR A 5 27.37 -15.83 2.88
CA THR A 5 28.32 -14.71 2.90
C THR A 5 27.81 -13.55 2.03
N LYS A 6 28.39 -12.36 2.16
CA LYS A 6 28.03 -11.21 1.31
C LYS A 6 28.21 -11.49 -0.18
N ALA A 7 29.15 -12.36 -0.55
CA ALA A 7 29.41 -12.75 -1.93
C ALA A 7 28.31 -13.66 -2.50
N ASP A 8 27.57 -14.35 -1.64
CA ASP A 8 26.51 -15.29 -2.04
C ASP A 8 25.12 -14.64 -2.09
N TRP A 9 25.02 -13.36 -1.74
CA TRP A 9 23.76 -12.61 -1.75
C TRP A 9 23.40 -12.15 -3.15
N ASN A 10 22.12 -12.30 -3.47
CA ASN A 10 21.55 -11.83 -4.72
C ASN A 10 20.24 -11.06 -4.49
N ASP A 11 19.62 -10.55 -5.56
CA ASP A 11 18.39 -9.78 -5.48
C ASP A 11 17.22 -10.59 -4.89
N PHE A 12 17.18 -11.89 -5.15
CA PHE A 12 16.17 -12.78 -4.57
C PHE A 12 16.30 -12.85 -3.04
N ASP A 13 17.52 -12.90 -2.50
CA ASP A 13 17.75 -12.85 -1.06
C ASP A 13 17.29 -11.53 -0.46
N ASN A 14 17.57 -10.40 -1.15
CA ASN A 14 17.10 -9.09 -0.74
C ASN A 14 15.57 -9.01 -0.72
N ALA A 15 14.88 -9.59 -1.71
CA ALA A 15 13.42 -9.65 -1.71
C ALA A 15 12.88 -10.47 -0.53
N ASN A 16 13.53 -11.58 -0.20
CA ASN A 16 13.15 -12.41 0.94
C ASN A 16 13.34 -11.72 2.31
N MET A 17 14.23 -10.75 2.42
CA MET A 17 14.40 -9.94 3.63
C MET A 17 13.18 -9.07 3.96
N GLN A 18 12.32 -8.82 2.99
CA GLN A 18 11.09 -8.04 3.19
C GLN A 18 9.94 -8.88 3.76
N ARG A 19 10.14 -10.18 3.94
CA ARG A 19 9.15 -11.05 4.58
C ARG A 19 9.10 -10.74 6.08
N VAL A 20 7.88 -10.55 6.57
CA VAL A 20 7.61 -10.32 7.99
C VAL A 20 6.78 -11.48 8.54
N PRO A 21 6.99 -11.90 9.81
CA PRO A 21 6.09 -12.83 10.44
C PRO A 21 4.71 -12.19 10.64
N TYR A 22 3.66 -12.93 10.30
CA TYR A 22 2.29 -12.56 10.60
C TYR A 22 1.67 -13.67 11.44
N MET A 23 1.38 -13.37 12.70
CA MET A 23 0.88 -14.34 13.67
C MET A 23 -0.46 -13.87 14.20
N ILE A 24 -1.44 -14.79 14.23
CA ILE A 24 -2.76 -14.54 14.77
C ILE A 24 -3.00 -15.54 15.89
N HIS A 25 -3.33 -15.04 17.08
CA HIS A 25 -3.80 -15.87 18.18
C HIS A 25 -5.33 -15.77 18.27
N VAL A 26 -6.00 -16.91 18.16
CA VAL A 26 -7.46 -16.99 18.31
C VAL A 26 -7.75 -17.63 19.69
N PRO A 27 -8.33 -16.90 20.64
CA PRO A 27 -8.66 -17.44 21.95
C PRO A 27 -9.57 -18.67 21.85
N GLY A 28 -9.26 -19.72 22.62
CA GLY A 28 -10.01 -20.97 22.61
C GLY A 28 -9.66 -21.94 21.49
N GLN A 29 -8.73 -21.60 20.61
CA GLN A 29 -8.21 -22.50 19.58
C GLN A 29 -6.91 -23.14 20.07
N GLU A 30 -6.97 -24.43 20.38
CA GLU A 30 -5.80 -25.17 20.93
C GLU A 30 -4.82 -25.64 19.85
N ASN A 31 -5.30 -25.83 18.64
CA ASN A 31 -4.49 -26.34 17.52
C ASN A 31 -4.07 -25.19 16.61
N GLY A 32 -2.83 -24.76 16.76
CA GLY A 32 -2.19 -23.81 15.85
C GLY A 32 -1.73 -24.50 14.56
N GLY A 33 -1.41 -23.69 13.54
CA GLY A 33 -0.91 -24.19 12.26
C GLY A 33 -0.19 -23.09 11.50
N VAL A 34 0.46 -23.46 10.40
CA VAL A 34 1.10 -22.52 9.48
C VAL A 34 0.27 -22.43 8.21
N ASN A 35 -0.16 -21.23 7.89
CA ASN A 35 -0.76 -20.93 6.59
C ASN A 35 0.34 -20.53 5.61
N HIS A 36 0.45 -21.26 4.50
CA HIS A 36 1.48 -21.05 3.48
C HIS A 36 0.99 -20.19 2.29
N THR A 37 -0.18 -19.56 2.41
CA THR A 37 -0.70 -18.65 1.40
C THR A 37 0.22 -17.43 1.27
N TYR A 38 0.64 -17.13 0.04
CA TYR A 38 1.40 -15.92 -0.25
C TYR A 38 0.47 -14.71 -0.19
N GLY A 39 0.78 -13.79 0.69
CA GLY A 39 -0.02 -12.57 0.87
C GLY A 39 0.83 -11.36 1.22
N GLY A 40 0.25 -10.19 1.00
CA GLY A 40 0.82 -8.90 1.37
C GLY A 40 0.19 -8.35 2.66
N GLN A 41 0.73 -7.24 3.16
CA GLN A 41 0.16 -6.54 4.33
C GLN A 41 -1.29 -6.09 4.07
N VAL A 42 -1.65 -5.85 2.81
CA VAL A 42 -3.01 -5.48 2.38
C VAL A 42 -4.04 -6.55 2.73
N ASP A 43 -3.62 -7.81 2.84
CA ASP A 43 -4.48 -8.96 3.12
C ASP A 43 -4.76 -9.14 4.63
N ALA A 44 -4.04 -8.42 5.49
CA ALA A 44 -4.19 -8.55 6.94
C ALA A 44 -5.59 -8.10 7.41
N LEU A 45 -6.09 -6.97 6.89
CA LEU A 45 -7.40 -6.44 7.30
C LEU A 45 -8.55 -7.37 6.91
N PRO A 46 -8.73 -7.79 5.64
CA PRO A 46 -9.81 -8.71 5.27
C PRO A 46 -9.72 -10.04 6.01
N THR A 47 -8.52 -10.54 6.29
CA THR A 47 -8.32 -11.77 7.07
C THR A 47 -8.80 -11.61 8.51
N LEU A 48 -8.47 -10.50 9.18
CA LEU A 48 -8.93 -10.23 10.55
C LEU A 48 -10.43 -10.03 10.61
N LEU A 49 -11.01 -9.28 9.65
CA LEU A 49 -12.45 -9.06 9.62
C LEU A 49 -13.22 -10.36 9.42
N HIS A 50 -12.73 -11.26 8.57
CA HIS A 50 -13.30 -12.61 8.42
C HIS A 50 -13.26 -13.39 9.73
N LEU A 51 -12.12 -13.44 10.41
CA LEU A 51 -11.96 -14.14 11.69
C LEU A 51 -12.87 -13.56 12.78
N LEU A 52 -13.16 -12.27 12.75
CA LEU A 52 -14.08 -11.59 13.65
C LEU A 52 -15.55 -11.73 13.25
N GLY A 53 -15.86 -12.38 12.14
CA GLY A 53 -17.21 -12.55 11.63
C GLY A 53 -17.88 -11.26 11.14
N VAL A 54 -17.08 -10.26 10.76
CA VAL A 54 -17.59 -8.98 10.25
C VAL A 54 -18.03 -9.11 8.80
N ASP A 55 -19.28 -8.75 8.48
CA ASP A 55 -19.75 -8.64 7.10
C ASP A 55 -19.15 -7.43 6.40
N THR A 56 -18.35 -7.67 5.38
CA THR A 56 -17.58 -6.64 4.67
C THR A 56 -18.16 -6.27 3.30
N LYS A 57 -19.35 -6.75 2.96
CA LYS A 57 -19.96 -6.54 1.63
C LYS A 57 -20.11 -5.06 1.23
N ASN A 58 -20.28 -4.19 2.23
CA ASN A 58 -20.50 -2.76 2.03
C ASN A 58 -19.23 -1.92 2.25
N TYR A 59 -18.06 -2.56 2.39
CA TYR A 59 -16.81 -1.88 2.64
C TYR A 59 -15.83 -2.10 1.49
N ILE A 60 -15.07 -1.06 1.14
CA ILE A 60 -14.00 -1.15 0.15
C ILE A 60 -12.78 -1.77 0.82
N GLN A 61 -12.29 -2.86 0.26
CA GLN A 61 -11.06 -3.54 0.65
C GLN A 61 -10.25 -3.86 -0.59
N LEU A 62 -8.94 -3.67 -0.52
CA LEU A 62 -8.02 -3.96 -1.64
C LEU A 62 -7.35 -5.33 -1.51
N GLY A 63 -7.22 -5.83 -0.29
CA GLY A 63 -6.66 -7.15 0.01
C GLY A 63 -7.70 -8.26 -0.08
N GLN A 64 -7.23 -9.47 0.12
CA GLN A 64 -8.04 -10.68 0.14
C GLN A 64 -7.78 -11.46 1.44
N ASP A 65 -8.79 -12.19 1.90
CA ASP A 65 -8.64 -13.06 3.07
C ASP A 65 -7.66 -14.21 2.78
N LEU A 66 -6.63 -14.34 3.61
CA LEU A 66 -5.58 -15.36 3.49
C LEU A 66 -6.08 -16.80 3.67
N PHE A 67 -7.28 -17.00 4.22
CA PHE A 67 -7.92 -18.30 4.33
C PHE A 67 -8.84 -18.63 3.16
N SER A 68 -9.05 -17.66 2.26
CA SER A 68 -9.89 -17.87 1.08
C SER A 68 -9.20 -18.77 0.05
N LYS A 69 -9.92 -19.79 -0.43
CA LYS A 69 -9.45 -20.64 -1.54
C LYS A 69 -9.32 -19.88 -2.86
N GLN A 70 -9.93 -18.68 -2.96
CA GLN A 70 -9.91 -17.83 -4.15
C GLN A 70 -8.83 -16.74 -4.06
N HIS A 71 -8.01 -16.75 -3.00
CA HIS A 71 -6.91 -15.81 -2.85
C HIS A 71 -5.94 -15.93 -4.03
N ASN A 72 -5.64 -14.80 -4.69
CA ASN A 72 -4.85 -14.79 -5.93
C ASN A 72 -3.35 -15.01 -5.71
N GLN A 73 -2.87 -14.86 -4.48
CA GLN A 73 -1.48 -15.04 -4.06
C GLN A 73 -0.48 -14.19 -4.86
N ILE A 74 -0.88 -12.98 -5.22
CA ILE A 74 -0.02 -11.99 -5.88
C ILE A 74 0.34 -10.92 -4.87
N VAL A 75 1.62 -10.82 -4.52
CA VAL A 75 2.16 -9.76 -3.65
C VAL A 75 2.80 -8.69 -4.52
N ALA A 76 2.16 -7.53 -4.60
CA ALA A 76 2.61 -6.40 -5.39
C ALA A 76 3.42 -5.41 -4.53
N PHE A 77 4.58 -5.00 -5.01
CA PHE A 77 5.44 -4.00 -4.37
C PHE A 77 5.41 -2.69 -5.14
N ARG A 78 5.51 -1.57 -4.44
CA ARG A 78 5.51 -0.23 -5.03
C ARG A 78 6.65 0.02 -6.03
N ASN A 79 7.75 -0.70 -5.91
CA ASN A 79 8.87 -0.65 -6.85
C ASN A 79 8.66 -1.50 -8.12
N GLY A 80 7.47 -2.06 -8.32
CA GLY A 80 7.13 -2.89 -9.46
C GLY A 80 7.55 -4.36 -9.36
N ASN A 81 8.12 -4.78 -8.22
CA ASN A 81 8.41 -6.19 -7.97
C ASN A 81 7.11 -6.95 -7.66
N VAL A 82 7.09 -8.24 -7.98
CA VAL A 82 5.95 -9.12 -7.74
C VAL A 82 6.43 -10.45 -7.19
N VAL A 83 5.79 -10.92 -6.13
CA VAL A 83 6.04 -12.24 -5.55
C VAL A 83 4.78 -13.08 -5.61
N THR A 84 4.92 -14.31 -6.09
CA THR A 84 3.88 -15.32 -6.16
C THR A 84 4.42 -16.67 -5.70
N PRO A 85 3.61 -17.73 -5.50
CA PRO A 85 4.12 -19.07 -5.19
C PRO A 85 5.04 -19.66 -6.26
N LYS A 86 4.91 -19.22 -7.52
CA LYS A 86 5.65 -19.76 -8.66
C LYS A 86 6.84 -18.89 -9.05
N TYR A 87 6.63 -17.58 -9.15
CA TYR A 87 7.66 -16.64 -9.59
C TYR A 87 7.85 -15.50 -8.61
N THR A 88 9.11 -15.14 -8.41
CA THR A 88 9.56 -13.88 -7.82
C THR A 88 10.15 -13.02 -8.94
N ILE A 89 9.52 -11.88 -9.22
CA ILE A 89 9.83 -11.01 -10.34
C ILE A 89 10.43 -9.72 -9.79
N LEU A 90 11.69 -9.45 -10.10
CA LEU A 90 12.46 -8.32 -9.61
C LEU A 90 12.96 -7.50 -10.81
N GLY A 91 12.28 -6.40 -11.12
CA GLY A 91 12.56 -5.65 -12.34
C GLY A 91 12.38 -6.52 -13.59
N SER A 92 13.48 -6.81 -14.30
CA SER A 92 13.52 -7.71 -15.47
C SER A 92 13.86 -9.16 -15.13
N SER A 93 14.33 -9.44 -13.92
CA SER A 93 14.76 -10.77 -13.49
C SER A 93 13.59 -11.61 -12.99
N ILE A 94 13.55 -12.87 -13.42
CA ILE A 94 12.53 -13.84 -13.03
C ILE A 94 13.20 -14.96 -12.27
N TYR A 95 12.74 -15.23 -11.06
CA TYR A 95 13.23 -16.31 -10.23
C TYR A 95 12.12 -17.33 -9.98
N ASP A 96 12.47 -18.61 -9.95
CA ASP A 96 11.61 -19.62 -9.34
C ASP A 96 11.51 -19.35 -7.85
N THR A 97 10.31 -19.13 -7.34
CA THR A 97 10.11 -18.70 -5.94
C THR A 97 10.50 -19.77 -4.93
N LYS A 98 10.37 -21.06 -5.27
CA LYS A 98 10.67 -22.15 -4.36
C LYS A 98 12.15 -22.40 -4.20
N THR A 99 12.88 -22.33 -5.32
CA THR A 99 14.31 -22.65 -5.36
C THR A 99 15.21 -21.42 -5.26
N GLY A 100 14.70 -20.23 -5.59
CA GLY A 100 15.48 -19.00 -5.71
C GLY A 100 16.38 -18.98 -6.95
N THR A 101 16.14 -19.87 -7.91
CA THR A 101 16.96 -19.98 -9.10
C THR A 101 16.53 -18.94 -10.12
N LEU A 102 17.50 -18.19 -10.68
CA LEU A 102 17.26 -17.24 -11.76
C LEU A 102 16.92 -18.01 -13.05
N ILE A 103 15.82 -17.63 -13.69
CA ILE A 103 15.41 -18.16 -15.00
C ILE A 103 16.04 -17.26 -16.08
N THR A 104 17.18 -17.71 -16.63
CA THR A 104 17.95 -16.93 -17.60
C THR A 104 17.33 -16.92 -18.99
N GLU A 105 16.67 -18.02 -19.38
CA GLU A 105 16.04 -18.20 -20.69
C GLU A 105 14.56 -18.57 -20.52
N PRO A 106 13.69 -17.60 -20.17
CA PRO A 106 12.26 -17.87 -20.00
C PRO A 106 11.61 -18.20 -21.35
N THR A 107 10.82 -19.27 -21.37
CA THR A 107 10.00 -19.63 -22.53
C THR A 107 8.94 -18.56 -22.81
N GLU A 108 8.34 -18.55 -24.00
CA GLU A 108 7.26 -17.61 -24.33
C GLU A 108 6.05 -17.75 -23.40
N GLU A 109 5.77 -18.96 -22.95
CA GLU A 109 4.71 -19.20 -21.96
C GLU A 109 5.03 -18.52 -20.62
N VAL A 110 6.25 -18.67 -20.11
CA VAL A 110 6.72 -18.01 -18.87
C VAL A 110 6.67 -16.48 -19.02
N LYS A 111 7.13 -15.95 -20.16
CA LYS A 111 7.07 -14.50 -20.42
C LYS A 111 5.64 -13.97 -20.39
N LYS A 112 4.70 -14.70 -21.01
CA LYS A 112 3.29 -14.35 -21.04
C LYS A 112 2.67 -14.38 -19.62
N GLU A 113 2.94 -15.44 -18.87
CA GLU A 113 2.45 -15.58 -17.48
C GLU A 113 2.99 -14.46 -16.58
N VAL A 114 4.29 -14.15 -16.68
CA VAL A 114 4.93 -13.06 -15.94
C VAL A 114 4.34 -11.69 -16.32
N ALA A 115 4.07 -11.45 -17.60
CA ALA A 115 3.43 -10.22 -18.05
C ALA A 115 2.03 -10.07 -17.48
N ASP A 116 1.23 -11.14 -17.44
CA ASP A 116 -0.11 -11.16 -16.83
C ASP A 116 -0.05 -10.88 -15.32
N LEU A 117 0.89 -11.51 -14.60
CA LEU A 117 1.09 -11.27 -13.17
C LEU A 117 1.48 -9.82 -12.88
N LYS A 118 2.40 -9.24 -13.66
CA LYS A 118 2.78 -7.83 -13.55
C LYS A 118 1.58 -6.91 -13.83
N ALA A 119 0.79 -7.18 -14.85
CA ALA A 119 -0.39 -6.39 -15.18
C ALA A 119 -1.42 -6.41 -14.03
N LYS A 120 -1.67 -7.57 -13.42
CA LYS A 120 -2.55 -7.70 -12.25
C LYS A 120 -2.03 -6.94 -11.04
N ALA A 121 -0.73 -7.05 -10.75
CA ALA A 121 -0.09 -6.31 -9.65
C ALA A 121 -0.15 -4.80 -9.88
N THR A 122 0.16 -4.32 -11.09
CA THR A 122 0.07 -2.90 -11.47
C THR A 122 -1.35 -2.39 -11.30
N LYS A 123 -2.36 -3.13 -11.81
CA LYS A 123 -3.77 -2.75 -11.65
C LYS A 123 -4.18 -2.61 -10.20
N GLN A 124 -3.70 -3.50 -9.31
CA GLN A 124 -3.99 -3.42 -7.87
C GLN A 124 -3.42 -2.13 -7.27
N LEU A 125 -2.18 -1.79 -7.59
CA LEU A 125 -1.52 -0.57 -7.12
C LEU A 125 -2.18 0.70 -7.67
N GLU A 126 -2.50 0.74 -8.96
CA GLU A 126 -3.21 1.84 -9.61
C GLU A 126 -4.60 2.06 -9.00
N THR A 127 -5.32 0.97 -8.71
CA THR A 127 -6.63 1.06 -8.03
C THR A 127 -6.47 1.68 -6.64
N SER A 128 -5.45 1.26 -5.88
CA SER A 128 -5.13 1.87 -4.59
C SER A 128 -4.83 3.36 -4.71
N ASP A 129 -4.04 3.74 -5.71
CA ASP A 129 -3.67 5.13 -5.95
C ASP A 129 -4.87 5.98 -6.36
N GLN A 130 -5.75 5.46 -7.21
CA GLN A 130 -6.99 6.14 -7.60
C GLN A 130 -7.90 6.38 -6.39
N ILE A 131 -8.05 5.37 -5.51
CA ILE A 131 -8.86 5.51 -4.29
C ILE A 131 -8.25 6.57 -3.37
N THR A 132 -6.95 6.52 -3.15
CA THR A 132 -6.25 7.40 -2.21
C THR A 132 -6.13 8.82 -2.74
N ASN A 133 -5.65 8.99 -3.97
CA ASN A 133 -5.43 10.31 -4.58
C ASN A 133 -6.73 11.01 -4.94
N GLY A 134 -7.75 10.24 -5.31
CA GLY A 134 -9.10 10.74 -5.60
C GLY A 134 -9.96 10.95 -4.35
N ASP A 135 -9.47 10.59 -3.16
CA ASP A 135 -10.25 10.61 -1.91
C ASP A 135 -11.64 9.95 -2.08
N LEU A 136 -11.67 8.84 -2.84
CA LEU A 136 -12.93 8.23 -3.28
C LEU A 136 -13.79 7.71 -2.12
N LEU A 137 -13.18 7.39 -0.97
CA LEU A 137 -13.91 6.92 0.21
C LEU A 137 -14.87 7.99 0.76
N ARG A 138 -14.54 9.27 0.59
CA ARG A 138 -15.41 10.40 0.97
C ARG A 138 -16.73 10.39 0.20
N PHE A 139 -16.70 9.94 -1.05
CA PHE A 139 -17.83 9.95 -1.96
C PHE A 139 -18.51 8.59 -2.11
N TYR A 140 -17.99 7.57 -1.45
CA TYR A 140 -18.53 6.23 -1.52
C TYR A 140 -19.83 6.10 -0.71
N THR A 141 -20.80 5.42 -1.30
CA THR A 141 -22.06 5.03 -0.65
C THR A 141 -22.36 3.58 -1.01
N ASN A 142 -23.28 2.92 -0.31
CA ASN A 142 -23.69 1.55 -0.62
C ASN A 142 -24.30 1.40 -2.03
N SER A 143 -24.69 2.49 -2.66
CA SER A 143 -25.20 2.52 -4.05
C SER A 143 -24.12 2.92 -5.08
N GLY A 144 -22.88 3.12 -4.65
CA GLY A 144 -21.76 3.52 -5.51
C GLY A 144 -21.18 4.88 -5.15
N LEU A 145 -20.45 5.49 -6.07
CA LEU A 145 -19.86 6.81 -5.88
C LEU A 145 -20.90 7.91 -6.14
N LYS A 146 -20.96 8.92 -5.27
CA LYS A 146 -21.75 10.13 -5.53
C LYS A 146 -21.13 10.92 -6.66
N PRO A 147 -21.93 11.49 -7.56
CA PRO A 147 -21.44 12.48 -8.50
C PRO A 147 -20.83 13.67 -7.74
N VAL A 148 -19.68 14.11 -8.17
CA VAL A 148 -18.93 15.19 -7.53
C VAL A 148 -18.67 16.27 -8.56
N ASN A 149 -18.96 17.54 -8.21
CA ASN A 149 -18.47 18.65 -8.98
C ASN A 149 -17.01 18.94 -8.55
N PRO A 150 -16.02 18.81 -9.46
CA PRO A 150 -14.62 19.06 -9.12
C PRO A 150 -14.34 20.45 -8.54
N GLU A 151 -15.13 21.46 -8.92
CA GLU A 151 -14.99 22.83 -8.44
C GLU A 151 -15.26 22.96 -6.92
N ASP A 152 -16.13 22.10 -6.37
CA ASP A 152 -16.42 22.09 -4.92
C ASP A 152 -15.22 21.60 -4.08
N TYR A 153 -14.25 20.96 -4.73
CA TYR A 153 -13.06 20.35 -4.12
C TYR A 153 -11.76 20.99 -4.62
N ASP A 154 -11.86 22.11 -5.36
CA ASP A 154 -10.67 22.88 -5.71
C ASP A 154 -9.97 23.41 -4.45
N TYR A 155 -8.64 23.21 -4.40
CA TYR A 155 -7.82 23.61 -3.25
C TYR A 155 -8.00 25.08 -2.87
N LYS A 156 -8.12 25.97 -3.86
CA LYS A 156 -8.32 27.41 -3.61
C LYS A 156 -9.64 27.70 -2.91
N ASN A 157 -10.72 27.04 -3.35
CA ASN A 157 -12.04 27.18 -2.74
C ASN A 157 -12.05 26.61 -1.33
N GLN A 158 -11.38 25.47 -1.10
CA GLN A 158 -11.26 24.88 0.23
C GLN A 158 -10.44 25.76 1.17
N LEU A 159 -9.35 26.35 0.70
CA LEU A 159 -8.54 27.28 1.50
C LEU A 159 -9.36 28.51 1.90
N GLN A 160 -10.10 29.11 1.00
CA GLN A 160 -10.99 30.24 1.31
C GLN A 160 -12.06 29.89 2.34
N GLN A 161 -12.66 28.70 2.24
CA GLN A 161 -13.61 28.19 3.22
C GLN A 161 -12.96 27.99 4.58
N LEU A 162 -11.76 27.44 4.63
CA LEU A 162 -10.99 27.25 5.85
C LEU A 162 -10.69 28.59 6.52
N GLU A 163 -10.21 29.57 5.77
CA GLU A 163 -9.92 30.92 6.27
C GLU A 163 -11.19 31.62 6.80
N ALA A 164 -12.32 31.44 6.12
CA ALA A 164 -13.61 31.98 6.59
C ALA A 164 -14.04 31.33 7.91
N ILE A 165 -13.93 30.01 8.04
CA ILE A 165 -14.25 29.28 9.28
C ILE A 165 -13.30 29.68 10.41
N GLU A 166 -12.01 29.84 10.13
CA GLU A 166 -11.04 30.28 11.14
C GLU A 166 -11.33 31.70 11.64
N LYS A 167 -11.69 32.60 10.72
CA LYS A 167 -12.10 33.96 11.08
C LYS A 167 -13.37 33.98 11.93
N GLU A 168 -14.35 33.13 11.60
CA GLU A 168 -15.59 33.00 12.38
C GLU A 168 -15.32 32.45 13.80
N LYS A 169 -14.46 31.43 13.91
CA LYS A 169 -14.11 30.79 15.18
C LYS A 169 -13.19 31.64 16.05
N GLY A 170 -12.35 32.49 15.45
CA GLY A 170 -11.38 33.32 16.16
C GLY A 170 -10.55 32.52 17.15
N GLU A 171 -10.52 32.97 18.43
CA GLU A 171 -9.76 32.29 19.48
C GLU A 171 -10.22 30.85 19.80
N LYS A 172 -11.42 30.47 19.38
CA LYS A 172 -11.94 29.09 19.50
C LYS A 172 -11.44 28.16 18.42
N SER A 173 -10.69 28.66 17.45
CA SER A 173 -10.08 27.81 16.42
C SER A 173 -9.05 26.87 17.05
N THR A 174 -9.11 25.59 16.64
CA THR A 174 -8.15 24.57 17.06
C THR A 174 -7.12 24.24 15.98
N SER A 175 -7.16 24.95 14.85
CA SER A 175 -6.21 24.72 13.78
C SER A 175 -4.78 25.08 14.19
N VAL A 176 -3.80 24.32 13.70
CA VAL A 176 -2.38 24.60 13.95
C VAL A 176 -1.99 25.97 13.37
N TYR A 177 -2.58 26.30 12.21
CA TYR A 177 -2.32 27.56 11.49
C TYR A 177 -2.75 28.78 12.32
N SER A 178 -3.98 28.77 12.89
CA SER A 178 -4.44 29.88 13.73
C SER A 178 -3.70 29.94 15.07
N LYS A 179 -3.33 28.82 15.67
CA LYS A 179 -2.50 28.76 16.87
C LYS A 179 -1.11 29.36 16.67
N ASN A 180 -0.63 29.33 15.45
CA ASN A 180 0.67 29.85 15.05
C ASN A 180 0.58 31.28 14.47
N ASN A 181 -0.40 32.05 14.86
CA ASN A 181 -0.66 33.42 14.42
C ASN A 181 -0.70 33.55 12.87
N ASN A 182 -1.31 32.58 12.22
CA ASN A 182 -1.42 32.50 10.76
C ASN A 182 -0.05 32.42 10.05
N LYS A 183 0.98 31.94 10.73
CA LYS A 183 2.27 31.65 10.12
C LYS A 183 2.27 30.21 9.63
N SER A 184 2.88 30.00 8.48
CA SER A 184 3.11 28.66 7.95
C SER A 184 4.01 27.87 8.90
N THR A 185 3.67 26.62 9.18
CA THR A 185 4.55 25.70 9.92
C THR A 185 5.85 25.41 9.17
N VAL A 186 5.92 25.73 7.88
CA VAL A 186 7.16 25.65 7.07
C VAL A 186 8.27 26.52 7.65
N ASP A 187 7.94 27.65 8.28
CA ASP A 187 8.92 28.53 8.90
C ASP A 187 9.54 27.94 10.18
N GLU A 188 8.95 26.89 10.72
CA GLU A 188 9.45 26.18 11.91
C GLU A 188 10.46 25.06 11.56
N TYR A 189 10.53 24.67 10.30
CA TYR A 189 11.49 23.66 9.83
C TYR A 189 12.84 24.29 9.48
N HIS A 190 13.56 24.74 10.52
CA HIS A 190 14.90 25.30 10.36
C HIS A 190 16.01 24.22 10.43
N THR A 191 15.78 23.06 9.83
CA THR A 191 16.84 22.05 9.73
C THR A 191 17.81 22.39 8.61
N ASP A 192 19.09 22.04 8.79
CA ASP A 192 20.12 22.24 7.75
C ASP A 192 19.74 21.57 6.42
N SER A 193 19.05 20.44 6.47
CA SER A 193 18.51 19.73 5.31
C SER A 193 17.46 20.56 4.56
N TYR A 194 16.58 21.26 5.26
CA TYR A 194 15.57 22.11 4.66
C TYR A 194 16.18 23.37 4.02
N GLN A 195 17.13 23.98 4.69
CA GLN A 195 17.88 25.13 4.15
C GLN A 195 18.69 24.73 2.91
N GLY A 196 19.26 23.53 2.90
CA GLY A 196 19.94 22.97 1.73
C GLY A 196 19.01 22.80 0.54
N TYR A 197 17.76 22.31 0.77
CA TYR A 197 16.76 22.14 -0.28
C TYR A 197 16.31 23.47 -0.89
N GLN A 198 16.10 24.50 -0.07
CA GLN A 198 15.75 25.84 -0.55
C GLN A 198 16.88 26.51 -1.36
N LYS A 199 18.14 26.28 -0.98
CA LYS A 199 19.31 26.85 -1.69
C LYS A 199 19.58 26.18 -3.04
N THR A 200 19.25 24.91 -3.20
CA THR A 200 19.57 24.16 -4.43
C THR A 200 18.49 24.23 -5.49
N GLY A 201 17.26 24.65 -5.18
CA GLY A 201 16.20 24.96 -6.15
C GLY A 201 15.88 23.82 -7.14
N LYS A 202 16.23 22.55 -6.79
CA LYS A 202 16.08 21.40 -7.67
C LYS A 202 15.38 20.27 -6.91
#